data_83903a4cc73907187368e0777bcf3136
#
_entry.id   83903a4cc73907187368e0777bcf3136
#
_cell.length_a   1.000
_cell.length_b   1.000
_cell.length_c   1.000
_cell.angle_alpha   90.00
_cell.angle_beta   90.00
_cell.angle_gamma   90.00
#
_symmetry.space_group_name_H-M   'P 1'
#
loop_
_entity.id
_entity.type
_entity.pdbx_description
1 polymer ?
#
loop_
_entity_poly.entity_id
_entity_poly.type
_entity_poly.pdbx_seq_one_letter_code
_entity_poly.pdbx_strand_id
1 'polypeptide(L)'
;MLCGMSVVPFLDVFAKILSEDYPVMQVTWTRFFFHAFWLLPVILWQKIRWWKMPENPGLQALRGLMLTLATLFFFAAIKTNPIPNALSLLFISPLVVATLSPFILGERFDSYIGIGVLVGFIGVIVVLQPESEQFKPSLLYAVIAGVAYALYIIITKKLTFRAPPILTLFYSALVGIIIMTPLAISSWVTPDLKGLLMGAAMGFVAAAAHFMIIKAFEFASASELSPFNYFEIVVAIILSYLVFDFVPNFMAILGLIIIIASGLFVSWRAMKNNQIQDKQVDAVIEPL
;
A
#
# COMPACT_ATOMS: atom_id res chain seq x y z
N MET A 1 4.08 -12.86 -3.26
CA MET A 1 3.03 -12.00 -2.69
C MET A 1 2.80 -12.30 -1.21
N LEU A 2 2.41 -13.50 -0.78
CA LEU A 2 2.17 -13.84 0.63
C LEU A 2 3.31 -13.44 1.56
N CYS A 3 4.56 -13.76 1.24
CA CYS A 3 5.72 -13.35 2.05
C CYS A 3 5.79 -11.82 2.20
N GLY A 4 5.56 -11.07 1.13
CA GLY A 4 5.55 -9.61 1.19
C GLY A 4 4.47 -9.09 2.14
N MET A 5 3.25 -9.61 2.01
CA MET A 5 2.12 -9.23 2.85
C MET A 5 2.26 -9.67 4.32
N SER A 6 3.02 -10.73 4.59
CA SER A 6 3.34 -11.13 5.97
C SER A 6 4.36 -10.18 6.63
N VAL A 7 5.16 -9.49 5.84
CA VAL A 7 6.26 -8.62 6.34
C VAL A 7 5.79 -7.18 6.54
N VAL A 8 4.84 -6.68 5.72
CA VAL A 8 4.34 -5.29 5.82
C VAL A 8 3.85 -4.93 7.23
N PRO A 9 3.06 -5.74 7.96
CA PRO A 9 2.56 -5.36 9.27
C PRO A 9 3.63 -5.10 10.33
N PHE A 10 4.83 -5.67 10.18
CA PHE A 10 5.95 -5.31 11.06
C PHE A 10 6.40 -3.87 10.87
N LEU A 11 6.37 -3.37 9.63
CA LEU A 11 6.63 -1.96 9.34
C LEU A 11 5.62 -1.07 10.08
N ASP A 12 4.35 -1.43 10.07
CA ASP A 12 3.29 -0.66 10.71
C ASP A 12 3.44 -0.65 12.24
N VAL A 13 3.85 -1.78 12.83
CA VAL A 13 4.17 -1.87 14.25
C VAL A 13 5.32 -0.92 14.60
N PHE A 14 6.43 -0.95 13.85
CA PHE A 14 7.53 -0.01 14.06
C PHE A 14 7.09 1.45 13.92
N ALA A 15 6.29 1.75 12.89
CA ALA A 15 5.79 3.09 12.66
C ALA A 15 4.89 3.57 13.80
N LYS A 16 4.03 2.70 14.33
CA LYS A 16 3.14 3.01 15.45
C LYS A 16 3.94 3.29 16.72
N ILE A 17 4.90 2.43 17.09
CA ILE A 17 5.75 2.62 18.28
C ILE A 17 6.56 3.91 18.12
N LEU A 18 7.22 4.12 16.98
CA LEU A 18 8.00 5.35 16.75
C LEU A 18 7.13 6.61 16.79
N SER A 19 5.85 6.53 16.41
CA SER A 19 4.95 7.68 16.41
C SER A 19 4.49 8.08 17.82
N GLU A 20 4.79 7.32 18.85
CA GLU A 20 4.58 7.71 20.26
C GLU A 20 5.60 8.80 20.67
N ASP A 21 6.87 8.62 20.29
CA ASP A 21 7.98 9.51 20.69
C ASP A 21 8.32 10.56 19.62
N TYR A 22 8.02 10.29 18.34
CA TYR A 22 8.43 11.13 17.22
C TYR A 22 7.23 11.65 16.39
N PRO A 23 7.34 12.86 15.80
CA PRO A 23 6.34 13.36 14.86
C PRO A 23 6.13 12.42 13.67
N VAL A 24 4.88 12.23 13.23
CA VAL A 24 4.54 11.35 12.10
C VAL A 24 5.29 11.71 10.82
N MET A 25 5.52 13.00 10.59
CA MET A 25 6.29 13.48 9.42
C MET A 25 7.74 12.99 9.46
N GLN A 26 8.35 12.99 10.64
CA GLN A 26 9.71 12.45 10.85
C GLN A 26 9.73 10.94 10.71
N VAL A 27 8.76 10.20 11.29
CA VAL A 27 8.65 8.75 11.14
C VAL A 27 8.49 8.36 9.67
N THR A 28 7.66 9.10 8.92
CA THR A 28 7.48 8.90 7.48
C THR A 28 8.78 9.17 6.72
N TRP A 29 9.48 10.25 7.03
CA TRP A 29 10.79 10.56 6.46
C TRP A 29 11.81 9.46 6.76
N THR A 30 11.90 9.02 8.01
CA THR A 30 12.81 7.95 8.48
C THR A 30 12.58 6.65 7.70
N ARG A 31 11.32 6.28 7.47
CA ARG A 31 10.98 5.10 6.64
C ARG A 31 11.57 5.21 5.23
N PHE A 32 11.40 6.34 4.56
CA PHE A 32 11.92 6.51 3.21
C PHE A 32 13.44 6.64 3.17
N PHE A 33 14.04 7.31 4.16
CA PHE A 33 15.49 7.44 4.26
C PHE A 33 16.15 6.05 4.40
N PHE A 34 15.73 5.25 5.38
CA PHE A 34 16.30 3.92 5.56
C PHE A 34 15.87 2.94 4.46
N HIS A 35 14.73 3.12 3.84
CA HIS A 35 14.38 2.35 2.63
C HIS A 35 15.41 2.59 1.50
N ALA A 36 15.73 3.83 1.20
CA ALA A 36 16.76 4.17 0.22
C ALA A 36 18.15 3.68 0.66
N PHE A 37 18.49 3.86 1.94
CA PHE A 37 19.75 3.42 2.52
C PHE A 37 20.01 1.92 2.30
N TRP A 38 19.02 1.07 2.56
CA TRP A 38 19.15 -0.38 2.38
C TRP A 38 19.16 -0.83 0.91
N LEU A 39 18.55 -0.08 0.01
CA LEU A 39 18.61 -0.36 -1.42
C LEU A 39 19.93 0.05 -2.06
N LEU A 40 20.60 1.08 -1.53
CA LEU A 40 21.80 1.64 -2.13
C LEU A 40 22.94 0.62 -2.29
N PRO A 41 23.30 -0.21 -1.28
CA PRO A 41 24.32 -1.24 -1.45
C PRO A 41 24.02 -2.23 -2.58
N VAL A 42 22.75 -2.63 -2.72
CA VAL A 42 22.32 -3.56 -3.78
C VAL A 42 22.44 -2.90 -5.16
N ILE A 43 22.06 -1.63 -5.28
CA ILE A 43 22.19 -0.83 -6.50
C ILE A 43 23.66 -0.72 -6.92
N LEU A 44 24.55 -0.44 -5.96
CA LEU A 44 25.98 -0.32 -6.21
C LEU A 44 26.60 -1.67 -6.59
N TRP A 45 26.23 -2.75 -5.90
CA TRP A 45 26.71 -4.11 -6.20
C TRP A 45 26.29 -4.59 -7.59
N GLN A 46 25.03 -4.33 -7.97
CA GLN A 46 24.49 -4.67 -9.29
C GLN A 46 24.94 -3.70 -10.37
N LYS A 47 25.74 -2.66 -10.04
CA LYS A 47 26.22 -1.61 -10.96
C LYS A 47 25.08 -0.92 -11.73
N ILE A 48 23.90 -0.79 -11.10
CA ILE A 48 22.75 -0.11 -11.67
C ILE A 48 23.06 1.39 -11.74
N ARG A 49 22.86 1.99 -12.91
CA ARG A 49 23.12 3.42 -13.13
C ARG A 49 21.94 4.27 -12.61
N TRP A 50 21.84 4.42 -11.29
CA TRP A 50 20.74 5.13 -10.60
C TRP A 50 20.68 6.63 -10.90
N TRP A 51 21.77 7.22 -11.41
CA TRP A 51 21.82 8.64 -11.82
C TRP A 51 21.28 8.91 -13.22
N LYS A 52 21.02 7.88 -14.03
CA LYS A 52 20.36 8.04 -15.33
C LYS A 52 18.87 8.28 -15.09
N MET A 53 18.36 9.32 -15.78
CA MET A 53 16.93 9.61 -15.76
C MET A 53 16.13 8.38 -16.15
N PRO A 54 15.14 7.95 -15.34
CA PRO A 54 14.33 6.80 -15.67
C PRO A 54 13.41 7.12 -16.86
N GLU A 55 12.95 6.08 -17.54
CA GLU A 55 11.85 6.24 -18.49
C GLU A 55 10.62 6.80 -17.74
N ASN A 56 9.96 7.79 -18.35
CA ASN A 56 8.80 8.47 -17.79
C ASN A 56 9.04 9.04 -16.36
N PRO A 57 9.98 9.97 -16.19
CA PRO A 57 10.37 10.48 -14.87
C PRO A 57 9.20 11.13 -14.11
N GLY A 58 8.28 11.80 -14.82
CA GLY A 58 7.08 12.38 -14.22
C GLY A 58 6.16 11.31 -13.60
N LEU A 59 6.00 10.17 -14.29
CA LEU A 59 5.18 9.06 -13.77
C LEU A 59 5.87 8.35 -12.60
N GLN A 60 7.19 8.24 -12.61
CA GLN A 60 7.96 7.72 -11.46
C GLN A 60 7.87 8.66 -10.25
N ALA A 61 7.93 9.97 -10.47
CA ALA A 61 7.75 10.97 -9.42
C ALA A 61 6.32 10.91 -8.84
N LEU A 62 5.31 10.84 -9.70
CA LEU A 62 3.91 10.69 -9.27
C LEU A 62 3.68 9.40 -8.48
N ARG A 63 4.29 8.29 -8.90
CA ARG A 63 4.27 7.03 -8.14
C ARG A 63 4.87 7.20 -6.75
N GLY A 64 6.03 7.85 -6.66
CA GLY A 64 6.68 8.16 -5.38
C GLY A 64 5.83 9.07 -4.49
N LEU A 65 5.19 10.10 -5.07
CA LEU A 65 4.27 10.98 -4.36
C LEU A 65 3.07 10.20 -3.80
N MET A 66 2.43 9.34 -4.60
CA MET A 66 1.28 8.55 -4.15
C MET A 66 1.67 7.59 -3.02
N LEU A 67 2.84 6.94 -3.09
CA LEU A 67 3.34 6.11 -2.00
C LEU A 67 3.66 6.94 -0.74
N THR A 68 4.19 8.15 -0.91
CA THR A 68 4.49 9.05 0.21
C THR A 68 3.21 9.50 0.91
N LEU A 69 2.19 9.91 0.16
CA LEU A 69 0.88 10.29 0.71
C LEU A 69 0.20 9.11 1.38
N ALA A 70 0.21 7.93 0.76
CA ALA A 70 -0.34 6.71 1.35
C ALA A 70 0.32 6.42 2.71
N THR A 71 1.65 6.47 2.77
CA THR A 71 2.39 6.21 4.01
C THR A 71 2.13 7.27 5.08
N LEU A 72 2.19 8.56 4.72
CA LEU A 72 1.98 9.67 5.65
C LEU A 72 0.61 9.61 6.30
N PHE A 73 -0.43 9.47 5.48
CA PHE A 73 -1.80 9.42 5.98
C PHE A 73 -2.10 8.12 6.74
N PHE A 74 -1.51 6.99 6.33
CA PHE A 74 -1.66 5.75 7.08
C PHE A 74 -0.97 5.83 8.46
N PHE A 75 0.25 6.35 8.51
CA PHE A 75 0.96 6.55 9.79
C PHE A 75 0.23 7.56 10.69
N ALA A 76 -0.36 8.61 10.12
CA ALA A 76 -1.21 9.53 10.86
C ALA A 76 -2.46 8.84 11.44
N ALA A 77 -3.05 7.91 10.69
CA ALA A 77 -4.19 7.14 11.15
C ALA A 77 -3.81 6.19 12.30
N ILE A 78 -2.74 5.38 12.14
CA ILE A 78 -2.34 4.39 13.15
C ILE A 78 -1.74 5.00 14.41
N LYS A 79 -1.27 6.24 14.37
CA LYS A 79 -0.77 6.94 15.56
C LYS A 79 -1.82 6.95 16.69
N THR A 80 -3.07 7.21 16.36
CA THR A 80 -4.16 7.38 17.33
C THR A 80 -5.21 6.27 17.29
N ASN A 81 -5.09 5.36 16.31
CA ASN A 81 -6.02 4.25 16.13
C ASN A 81 -5.28 2.90 16.11
N PRO A 82 -5.98 1.82 16.45
CA PRO A 82 -5.44 0.47 16.28
C PRO A 82 -5.12 0.16 14.81
N ILE A 83 -4.01 -0.54 14.57
CA ILE A 83 -3.55 -0.89 13.21
C ILE A 83 -4.64 -1.65 12.43
N PRO A 84 -5.31 -2.69 12.97
CA PRO A 84 -6.32 -3.42 12.21
C PRO A 84 -7.49 -2.56 11.73
N ASN A 85 -7.93 -1.59 12.54
CA ASN A 85 -9.03 -0.69 12.16
C ASN A 85 -8.61 0.25 11.02
N ALA A 86 -7.43 0.85 11.09
CA ALA A 86 -6.90 1.70 10.02
C ALA A 86 -6.62 0.89 8.75
N LEU A 87 -6.05 -0.32 8.88
CA LEU A 87 -5.76 -1.20 7.76
C LEU A 87 -7.02 -1.66 7.04
N SER A 88 -8.10 -1.96 7.79
CA SER A 88 -9.41 -2.29 7.19
C SER A 88 -9.90 -1.19 6.26
N LEU A 89 -9.68 0.08 6.61
CA LEU A 89 -10.07 1.22 5.80
C LEU A 89 -9.12 1.45 4.62
N LEU A 90 -7.84 1.17 4.78
CA LEU A 90 -6.88 1.21 3.68
C LEU A 90 -7.25 0.20 2.58
N PHE A 91 -7.89 -0.91 2.94
CA PHE A 91 -8.39 -1.91 1.98
C PHE A 91 -9.56 -1.46 1.11
N ILE A 92 -9.97 -0.20 1.17
CA ILE A 92 -10.72 0.43 0.08
C ILE A 92 -9.92 0.46 -1.22
N SER A 93 -8.59 0.34 -1.14
CA SER A 93 -7.70 0.46 -2.30
C SER A 93 -8.00 -0.53 -3.45
N PRO A 94 -8.29 -1.83 -3.26
CA PRO A 94 -8.69 -2.72 -4.36
C PRO A 94 -9.98 -2.26 -5.05
N LEU A 95 -10.92 -1.68 -4.30
CA LEU A 95 -12.17 -1.16 -4.85
C LEU A 95 -11.92 0.07 -5.72
N VAL A 96 -11.05 0.97 -5.26
CA VAL A 96 -10.62 2.15 -6.03
C VAL A 96 -9.84 1.74 -7.27
N VAL A 97 -8.94 0.74 -7.17
CA VAL A 97 -8.24 0.17 -8.33
C VAL A 97 -9.23 -0.33 -9.36
N ALA A 98 -10.19 -1.16 -8.96
CA ALA A 98 -11.18 -1.74 -9.86
C ALA A 98 -12.07 -0.68 -10.54
N THR A 99 -12.38 0.40 -9.82
CA THR A 99 -13.18 1.52 -10.35
C THR A 99 -12.39 2.37 -11.36
N LEU A 100 -11.10 2.62 -11.09
CA LEU A 100 -10.26 3.51 -11.91
C LEU A 100 -9.55 2.79 -13.07
N SER A 101 -9.33 1.47 -12.98
CA SER A 101 -8.64 0.70 -14.01
C SER A 101 -9.27 0.83 -15.40
N PRO A 102 -10.60 0.82 -15.59
CA PRO A 102 -11.21 1.03 -16.91
C PRO A 102 -10.81 2.37 -17.55
N PHE A 103 -10.74 3.43 -16.75
CA PHE A 103 -10.44 4.79 -17.24
C PHE A 103 -8.94 5.01 -17.48
N ILE A 104 -8.06 4.41 -16.67
CA ILE A 104 -6.61 4.68 -16.71
C ILE A 104 -5.85 3.63 -17.52
N LEU A 105 -6.30 2.38 -17.50
CA LEU A 105 -5.65 1.23 -18.15
C LEU A 105 -6.42 0.75 -19.38
N GLY A 106 -7.62 1.30 -19.66
CA GLY A 106 -8.45 0.90 -20.80
C GLY A 106 -9.14 -0.46 -20.61
N GLU A 107 -9.30 -0.93 -19.37
CA GLU A 107 -10.01 -2.17 -19.05
C GLU A 107 -11.53 -1.99 -19.23
N ARG A 108 -12.27 -3.08 -19.48
CA ARG A 108 -13.73 -2.99 -19.64
C ARG A 108 -14.42 -2.79 -18.29
N PHE A 109 -15.35 -1.84 -18.23
CA PHE A 109 -16.20 -1.65 -17.07
C PHE A 109 -17.24 -2.79 -17.00
N ASP A 110 -17.40 -3.38 -15.81
CA ASP A 110 -18.40 -4.40 -15.52
C ASP A 110 -19.29 -3.90 -14.37
N SER A 111 -20.61 -3.88 -14.62
CA SER A 111 -21.60 -3.42 -13.63
C SER A 111 -21.56 -4.23 -12.30
N TYR A 112 -21.19 -5.52 -12.37
CA TYR A 112 -21.00 -6.33 -11.16
C TYR A 112 -19.83 -5.86 -10.30
N ILE A 113 -18.78 -5.33 -10.93
CA ILE A 113 -17.69 -4.67 -10.21
C ILE A 113 -18.24 -3.45 -9.47
N GLY A 114 -19.09 -2.64 -10.11
CA GLY A 114 -19.74 -1.51 -9.47
C GLY A 114 -20.56 -1.89 -8.23
N ILE A 115 -21.32 -2.99 -8.28
CA ILE A 115 -22.06 -3.51 -7.12
C ILE A 115 -21.09 -3.92 -6.01
N GLY A 116 -20.03 -4.65 -6.34
CA GLY A 116 -19.00 -5.01 -5.37
C GLY A 116 -18.40 -3.78 -4.68
N VAL A 117 -18.06 -2.73 -5.43
CA VAL A 117 -17.55 -1.48 -4.88
C VAL A 117 -18.54 -0.85 -3.89
N LEU A 118 -19.83 -0.79 -4.21
CA LEU A 118 -20.85 -0.26 -3.30
C LEU A 118 -20.94 -1.07 -2.00
N VAL A 119 -20.93 -2.40 -2.09
CA VAL A 119 -20.93 -3.27 -0.91
C VAL A 119 -19.67 -3.05 -0.06
N GLY A 120 -18.50 -2.92 -0.68
CA GLY A 120 -17.26 -2.59 0.02
C GLY A 120 -17.33 -1.24 0.76
N PHE A 121 -17.95 -0.24 0.14
CA PHE A 121 -18.19 1.05 0.78
C PHE A 121 -19.07 0.94 2.04
N ILE A 122 -20.11 0.09 2.02
CA ILE A 122 -20.91 -0.20 3.22
C ILE A 122 -20.01 -0.78 4.32
N GLY A 123 -19.10 -1.71 3.97
CA GLY A 123 -18.11 -2.24 4.92
C GLY A 123 -17.23 -1.16 5.53
N VAL A 124 -16.78 -0.18 4.75
CA VAL A 124 -16.01 0.98 5.26
C VAL A 124 -16.82 1.78 6.29
N ILE A 125 -18.10 2.07 6.02
CA ILE A 125 -18.98 2.78 6.96
C ILE A 125 -19.16 1.98 8.26
N VAL A 126 -19.32 0.65 8.16
CA VAL A 126 -19.43 -0.23 9.33
C VAL A 126 -18.17 -0.21 10.19
N VAL A 127 -16.95 -0.20 9.59
CA VAL A 127 -15.69 -0.07 10.34
C VAL A 127 -15.55 1.32 10.96
N LEU A 128 -15.92 2.38 10.25
CA LEU A 128 -15.81 3.76 10.72
C LEU A 128 -16.71 4.05 11.91
N GLN A 129 -17.89 3.44 11.99
CA GLN A 129 -18.89 3.67 13.04
C GLN A 129 -19.12 5.18 13.32
N PRO A 130 -19.48 6.01 12.31
CA PRO A 130 -19.42 7.47 12.39
C PRO A 130 -20.36 8.08 13.46
N GLU A 131 -21.39 7.35 13.86
CA GLU A 131 -22.35 7.78 14.90
C GLU A 131 -21.99 7.29 16.31
N SER A 132 -20.89 6.53 16.46
CA SER A 132 -20.46 6.02 17.76
C SER A 132 -19.56 7.03 18.48
N GLU A 133 -19.57 7.01 19.82
CA GLU A 133 -18.62 7.77 20.64
C GLU A 133 -17.16 7.35 20.40
N GLN A 134 -16.94 6.19 19.77
CA GLN A 134 -15.62 5.68 19.42
C GLN A 134 -15.08 6.22 18.07
N PHE A 135 -15.90 6.97 17.31
CA PHE A 135 -15.46 7.55 16.05
C PHE A 135 -14.36 8.56 16.27
N LYS A 136 -13.22 8.30 15.63
CA LYS A 136 -12.11 9.24 15.60
C LYS A 136 -11.94 9.76 14.16
N PRO A 137 -12.05 11.08 13.91
CA PRO A 137 -11.85 11.65 12.57
C PRO A 137 -10.51 11.27 11.92
N SER A 138 -9.50 10.95 12.72
CA SER A 138 -8.19 10.47 12.23
C SER A 138 -8.27 9.14 11.47
N LEU A 139 -9.33 8.33 11.61
CA LEU A 139 -9.57 7.16 10.79
C LEU A 139 -9.79 7.51 9.31
N LEU A 140 -10.29 8.71 9.00
CA LEU A 140 -10.45 9.18 7.62
C LEU A 140 -9.10 9.30 6.90
N TYR A 141 -8.00 9.49 7.62
CA TYR A 141 -6.67 9.44 7.02
C TYR A 141 -6.37 8.07 6.41
N ALA A 142 -6.85 6.97 7.00
CA ALA A 142 -6.67 5.65 6.42
C ALA A 142 -7.43 5.47 5.09
N VAL A 143 -8.61 6.09 4.94
CA VAL A 143 -9.35 6.11 3.68
C VAL A 143 -8.57 6.88 2.61
N ILE A 144 -8.04 8.07 2.96
CA ILE A 144 -7.19 8.87 2.06
C ILE A 144 -5.95 8.07 1.66
N ALA A 145 -5.32 7.39 2.63
CA ALA A 145 -4.18 6.51 2.38
C ALA A 145 -4.53 5.39 1.39
N GLY A 146 -5.71 4.77 1.53
CA GLY A 146 -6.21 3.73 0.64
C GLY A 146 -6.38 4.21 -0.80
N VAL A 147 -6.92 5.41 -1.00
CA VAL A 147 -7.04 6.03 -2.33
C VAL A 147 -5.66 6.31 -2.94
N ALA A 148 -4.74 6.90 -2.17
CA ALA A 148 -3.39 7.18 -2.62
C ALA A 148 -2.62 5.87 -2.94
N TYR A 149 -2.81 4.83 -2.13
CA TYR A 149 -2.22 3.51 -2.37
C TYR A 149 -2.78 2.85 -3.64
N ALA A 150 -4.09 2.99 -3.92
CA ALA A 150 -4.68 2.53 -5.16
C ALA A 150 -4.05 3.19 -6.39
N LEU A 151 -3.85 4.50 -6.36
CA LEU A 151 -3.16 5.23 -7.43
C LEU A 151 -1.70 4.78 -7.56
N TYR A 152 -1.00 4.57 -6.45
CA TYR A 152 0.35 4.00 -6.46
C TYR A 152 0.39 2.63 -7.17
N ILE A 153 -0.57 1.73 -6.89
CA ILE A 153 -0.66 0.40 -7.52
C ILE A 153 -0.92 0.53 -9.03
N ILE A 154 -1.87 1.36 -9.44
CA ILE A 154 -2.20 1.59 -10.87
C ILE A 154 -0.98 2.11 -11.63
N ILE A 155 -0.28 3.11 -11.07
CA ILE A 155 0.92 3.67 -11.68
C ILE A 155 2.06 2.63 -11.70
N THR A 156 2.19 1.82 -10.65
CA THR A 156 3.18 0.73 -10.59
C THR A 156 2.93 -0.27 -11.72
N LYS A 157 1.67 -0.69 -11.92
CA LYS A 157 1.28 -1.57 -13.05
C LYS A 157 1.66 -0.94 -14.40
N LYS A 158 1.42 0.34 -14.59
CA LYS A 158 1.75 1.05 -15.84
C LYS A 158 3.25 1.16 -16.09
N LEU A 159 4.07 1.12 -15.04
CA LEU A 159 5.54 1.19 -15.09
C LEU A 159 6.22 -0.18 -15.06
N THR A 160 5.48 -1.27 -14.93
CA THR A 160 6.04 -2.63 -14.93
C THR A 160 6.85 -2.86 -16.21
N PHE A 161 8.01 -3.50 -16.09
CA PHE A 161 8.99 -3.76 -17.15
C PHE A 161 9.69 -2.53 -17.76
N ARG A 162 9.41 -1.29 -17.31
CA ARG A 162 10.09 -0.08 -17.81
C ARG A 162 11.35 0.29 -17.04
N ALA A 163 11.55 -0.27 -15.86
CA ALA A 163 12.76 -0.11 -15.06
C ALA A 163 12.94 -1.31 -14.12
N PRO A 164 14.17 -1.61 -13.68
CA PRO A 164 14.43 -2.63 -12.67
C PRO A 164 13.63 -2.32 -11.37
N PRO A 165 13.01 -3.33 -10.73
CA PRO A 165 12.22 -3.12 -9.51
C PRO A 165 12.95 -2.36 -8.41
N ILE A 166 14.22 -2.68 -8.18
CA ILE A 166 15.07 -2.01 -7.17
C ILE A 166 15.20 -0.51 -7.47
N LEU A 167 15.41 -0.16 -8.74
CA LEU A 167 15.57 1.24 -9.14
C LEU A 167 14.25 2.02 -8.99
N THR A 168 13.14 1.39 -9.34
CA THR A 168 11.80 1.97 -9.19
C THR A 168 11.46 2.21 -7.71
N LEU A 169 11.84 1.29 -6.81
CA LEU A 169 11.71 1.47 -5.36
C LEU A 169 12.58 2.61 -4.85
N PHE A 170 13.82 2.66 -5.30
CA PHE A 170 14.78 3.69 -4.91
C PHE A 170 14.28 5.10 -5.30
N TYR A 171 13.79 5.28 -6.53
CA TYR A 171 13.20 6.56 -6.94
C TYR A 171 12.00 6.95 -6.09
N SER A 172 11.13 6.01 -5.74
CA SER A 172 10.00 6.32 -4.86
C SER A 172 10.45 6.72 -3.46
N ALA A 173 11.51 6.09 -2.95
CA ALA A 173 12.10 6.46 -1.67
C ALA A 173 12.73 7.86 -1.72
N LEU A 174 13.45 8.20 -2.80
CA LEU A 174 14.01 9.54 -3.00
C LEU A 174 12.92 10.62 -3.06
N VAL A 175 11.83 10.38 -3.78
CA VAL A 175 10.70 11.31 -3.81
C VAL A 175 10.12 11.51 -2.41
N GLY A 176 9.95 10.43 -1.64
CA GLY A 176 9.50 10.50 -0.26
C GLY A 176 10.45 11.30 0.64
N ILE A 177 11.76 11.10 0.51
CA ILE A 177 12.76 11.89 1.25
C ILE A 177 12.62 13.37 0.90
N ILE A 178 12.62 13.71 -0.40
CA ILE A 178 12.57 15.11 -0.86
C ILE A 178 11.31 15.81 -0.34
N ILE A 179 10.16 15.18 -0.44
CA ILE A 179 8.88 15.77 -0.01
C ILE A 179 8.81 15.89 1.51
N MET A 180 9.25 14.86 2.24
CA MET A 180 9.13 14.84 3.69
C MET A 180 10.22 15.62 4.41
N THR A 181 11.36 15.91 3.80
CA THR A 181 12.47 16.66 4.45
C THR A 181 12.03 18.00 5.03
N PRO A 182 11.39 18.93 4.28
CA PRO A 182 10.98 20.20 4.87
C PRO A 182 9.94 20.04 6.00
N LEU A 183 9.07 19.05 5.89
CA LEU A 183 8.04 18.76 6.90
C LEU A 183 8.62 18.10 8.14
N ALA A 184 9.61 17.22 8.00
CA ALA A 184 10.27 16.57 9.11
C ALA A 184 11.16 17.54 9.89
N ILE A 185 11.89 18.44 9.21
CA ILE A 185 12.79 19.42 9.85
C ILE A 185 11.99 20.38 10.74
N SER A 186 10.76 20.76 10.35
CA SER A 186 9.96 21.73 11.11
C SER A 186 9.60 21.28 12.54
N SER A 187 9.62 19.98 12.80
CA SER A 187 9.28 19.39 14.10
C SER A 187 10.26 18.28 14.50
N TRP A 188 11.52 18.40 14.09
CA TRP A 188 12.52 17.36 14.31
C TRP A 188 12.82 17.11 15.77
N VAL A 189 12.74 15.85 16.17
CA VAL A 189 13.20 15.36 17.47
C VAL A 189 14.38 14.42 17.22
N THR A 190 15.55 14.72 17.82
CA THR A 190 16.74 13.91 17.61
C THR A 190 16.49 12.48 18.14
N PRO A 191 16.57 11.44 17.28
CA PRO A 191 16.30 10.08 17.71
C PRO A 191 17.42 9.58 18.63
N ASP A 192 17.02 8.86 19.66
CA ASP A 192 17.92 8.06 20.48
C ASP A 192 18.38 6.79 19.71
N LEU A 193 19.26 6.01 20.33
CA LEU A 193 19.76 4.78 19.69
C LEU A 193 18.63 3.80 19.38
N LYS A 194 17.64 3.68 20.25
CA LYS A 194 16.47 2.80 20.05
C LYS A 194 15.65 3.27 18.85
N GLY A 195 15.32 4.55 18.79
CA GLY A 195 14.58 5.15 17.67
C GLY A 195 15.31 5.02 16.34
N LEU A 196 16.65 5.17 16.36
CA LEU A 196 17.47 5.01 15.15
C LEU A 196 17.46 3.54 14.67
N LEU A 197 17.64 2.57 15.56
CA LEU A 197 17.63 1.15 15.22
C LEU A 197 16.24 0.69 14.73
N MET A 198 15.18 1.13 15.40
CA MET A 198 13.81 0.84 14.97
C MET A 198 13.48 1.48 13.62
N GLY A 199 13.94 2.71 13.37
CA GLY A 199 13.81 3.38 12.08
C GLY A 199 14.55 2.64 10.96
N ALA A 200 15.76 2.17 11.25
CA ALA A 200 16.54 1.35 10.32
C ALA A 200 15.85 0.01 10.01
N ALA A 201 15.34 -0.68 11.03
CA ALA A 201 14.57 -1.91 10.88
C ALA A 201 13.28 -1.67 10.06
N MET A 202 12.53 -0.61 10.35
CA MET A 202 11.35 -0.21 9.60
C MET A 202 11.65 0.01 8.11
N GLY A 203 12.73 0.72 7.79
CA GLY A 203 13.14 0.96 6.40
C GLY A 203 13.60 -0.32 5.69
N PHE A 204 14.26 -1.24 6.40
CA PHE A 204 14.64 -2.56 5.87
C PHE A 204 13.40 -3.39 5.53
N VAL A 205 12.47 -3.49 6.47
CA VAL A 205 11.19 -4.19 6.28
C VAL A 205 10.42 -3.60 5.10
N ALA A 206 10.37 -2.26 4.99
CA ALA A 206 9.76 -1.58 3.85
C ALA A 206 10.41 -1.97 2.52
N ALA A 207 11.74 -1.94 2.45
CA ALA A 207 12.48 -2.30 1.23
C ALA A 207 12.22 -3.75 0.83
N ALA A 208 12.32 -4.68 1.79
CA ALA A 208 12.14 -6.11 1.56
C ALA A 208 10.69 -6.44 1.13
N ALA A 209 9.69 -5.93 1.84
CA ALA A 209 8.28 -6.18 1.55
C ALA A 209 7.89 -5.65 0.16
N HIS A 210 8.18 -4.38 -0.12
CA HIS A 210 7.85 -3.79 -1.42
C HIS A 210 8.62 -4.42 -2.58
N PHE A 211 9.86 -4.88 -2.36
CA PHE A 211 10.60 -5.64 -3.36
C PHE A 211 9.89 -6.96 -3.70
N MET A 212 9.48 -7.72 -2.67
CA MET A 212 8.73 -8.97 -2.86
C MET A 212 7.38 -8.75 -3.58
N ILE A 213 6.68 -7.65 -3.26
CA ILE A 213 5.41 -7.28 -3.90
C ILE A 213 5.63 -6.96 -5.39
N ILE A 214 6.61 -6.11 -5.73
CA ILE A 214 6.88 -5.76 -7.12
C ILE A 214 7.35 -6.99 -7.90
N LYS A 215 8.18 -7.83 -7.31
CA LYS A 215 8.59 -9.11 -7.91
C LYS A 215 7.41 -10.04 -8.16
N ALA A 216 6.42 -10.08 -7.29
CA ALA A 216 5.22 -10.87 -7.53
C ALA A 216 4.47 -10.42 -8.79
N PHE A 217 4.42 -9.11 -9.08
CA PHE A 217 3.81 -8.57 -10.31
C PHE A 217 4.53 -8.94 -11.62
N GLU A 218 5.76 -9.45 -11.57
CA GLU A 218 6.44 -10.01 -12.74
C GLU A 218 5.92 -11.40 -13.12
N PHE A 219 5.30 -12.14 -12.18
CA PHE A 219 4.86 -13.52 -12.37
C PHE A 219 3.35 -13.67 -12.55
N ALA A 220 2.55 -12.68 -12.13
CA ALA A 220 1.10 -12.73 -12.22
C ALA A 220 0.50 -11.33 -12.36
N SER A 221 -0.74 -11.28 -12.87
CA SER A 221 -1.48 -10.03 -13.03
C SER A 221 -1.86 -9.42 -11.67
N ALA A 222 -2.14 -8.10 -11.66
CA ALA A 222 -2.58 -7.44 -10.45
C ALA A 222 -3.90 -8.03 -9.91
N SER A 223 -4.79 -8.46 -10.80
CA SER A 223 -6.07 -9.09 -10.45
C SER A 223 -5.87 -10.43 -9.74
N GLU A 224 -4.90 -11.25 -10.19
CA GLU A 224 -4.59 -12.55 -9.58
C GLU A 224 -3.92 -12.40 -8.22
N LEU A 225 -3.14 -11.36 -8.03
CA LEU A 225 -2.39 -11.12 -6.79
C LEU A 225 -3.19 -10.34 -5.74
N SER A 226 -4.21 -9.60 -6.14
CA SER A 226 -4.95 -8.71 -5.24
C SER A 226 -5.63 -9.44 -4.06
N PRO A 227 -6.16 -10.67 -4.18
CA PRO A 227 -6.69 -11.41 -3.03
C PRO A 227 -5.68 -11.66 -1.92
N PHE A 228 -4.40 -11.80 -2.28
CA PHE A 228 -3.33 -12.05 -1.30
C PHE A 228 -3.00 -10.84 -0.43
N ASN A 229 -3.44 -9.64 -0.82
CA ASN A 229 -3.28 -8.44 0.02
C ASN A 229 -4.03 -8.58 1.34
N TYR A 230 -5.16 -9.29 1.35
CA TYR A 230 -5.93 -9.47 2.57
C TYR A 230 -5.24 -10.33 3.64
N PHE A 231 -4.17 -11.06 3.27
CA PHE A 231 -3.37 -11.79 4.23
C PHE A 231 -2.63 -10.87 5.21
N GLU A 232 -2.31 -9.66 4.78
CA GLU A 232 -1.70 -8.62 5.61
C GLU A 232 -2.50 -8.35 6.88
N ILE A 233 -3.84 -8.33 6.79
CA ILE A 233 -4.68 -8.03 7.95
C ILE A 233 -4.65 -9.13 9.00
N VAL A 234 -4.51 -10.40 8.58
CA VAL A 234 -4.40 -11.53 9.51
C VAL A 234 -3.15 -11.36 10.38
N VAL A 235 -2.02 -11.03 9.74
CA VAL A 235 -0.76 -10.79 10.45
C VAL A 235 -0.86 -9.51 11.30
N ALA A 236 -1.50 -8.45 10.80
CA ALA A 236 -1.69 -7.20 11.54
C ALA A 236 -2.55 -7.39 12.80
N ILE A 237 -3.58 -8.22 12.76
CA ILE A 237 -4.41 -8.55 13.95
C ILE A 237 -3.56 -9.31 14.97
N ILE A 238 -2.81 -10.33 14.53
CA ILE A 238 -1.93 -11.11 15.42
C ILE A 238 -0.89 -10.19 16.08
N LEU A 239 -0.21 -9.35 15.31
CA LEU A 239 0.79 -8.43 15.85
C LEU A 239 0.16 -7.36 16.76
N SER A 240 -1.04 -6.87 16.42
CA SER A 240 -1.74 -5.91 17.28
C SER A 240 -2.14 -6.50 18.62
N TYR A 241 -2.51 -7.77 18.65
CA TYR A 241 -2.74 -8.48 19.91
C TYR A 241 -1.45 -8.68 20.68
N LEU A 242 -0.39 -9.19 20.03
CA LEU A 242 0.86 -9.52 20.71
C LEU A 242 1.65 -8.30 21.22
N VAL A 243 1.54 -7.15 20.55
CA VAL A 243 2.36 -5.95 20.85
C VAL A 243 1.57 -4.89 21.61
N PHE A 244 0.26 -4.79 21.36
CA PHE A 244 -0.58 -3.70 21.89
C PHE A 244 -1.79 -4.21 22.68
N ASP A 245 -1.91 -5.54 22.92
CA ASP A 245 -3.06 -6.18 23.60
C ASP A 245 -4.42 -5.79 22.98
N PHE A 246 -4.44 -5.48 21.67
CA PHE A 246 -5.62 -5.00 20.99
C PHE A 246 -6.33 -6.09 20.21
N VAL A 247 -7.66 -6.22 20.45
CA VAL A 247 -8.57 -7.06 19.66
C VAL A 247 -9.64 -6.16 19.04
N PRO A 248 -9.88 -6.28 17.70
CA PRO A 248 -10.96 -5.51 17.05
C PRO A 248 -12.32 -5.82 17.67
N ASN A 249 -13.19 -4.79 17.77
CA ASN A 249 -14.55 -4.99 18.21
C ASN A 249 -15.39 -5.71 17.13
N PHE A 250 -16.57 -6.18 17.50
CA PHE A 250 -17.45 -6.95 16.61
C PHE A 250 -17.80 -6.18 15.31
N MET A 251 -18.07 -4.89 15.39
CA MET A 251 -18.41 -4.06 14.22
C MET A 251 -17.20 -3.89 13.28
N ALA A 252 -16.00 -3.70 13.84
CA ALA A 252 -14.78 -3.65 13.04
C ALA A 252 -14.53 -4.97 12.30
N ILE A 253 -14.75 -6.12 12.95
CA ILE A 253 -14.64 -7.46 12.33
C ILE A 253 -15.69 -7.62 11.25
N LEU A 254 -16.95 -7.26 11.53
CA LEU A 254 -18.05 -7.35 10.56
C LEU A 254 -17.76 -6.50 9.30
N GLY A 255 -17.41 -5.24 9.48
CA GLY A 255 -17.07 -4.36 8.36
C GLY A 255 -15.85 -4.86 7.57
N LEU A 256 -14.84 -5.40 8.25
CA LEU A 256 -13.70 -6.05 7.62
C LEU A 256 -14.10 -7.24 6.75
N ILE A 257 -14.95 -8.12 7.26
CA ILE A 257 -15.46 -9.27 6.48
C ILE A 257 -16.19 -8.79 5.22
N ILE A 258 -17.02 -7.74 5.33
CA ILE A 258 -17.73 -7.15 4.19
C ILE A 258 -16.71 -6.60 3.14
N ILE A 259 -15.68 -5.87 3.59
CA ILE A 259 -14.66 -5.31 2.70
C ILE A 259 -13.89 -6.44 2.00
N ILE A 260 -13.45 -7.46 2.73
CA ILE A 260 -12.72 -8.60 2.18
C ILE A 260 -13.57 -9.36 1.17
N ALA A 261 -14.81 -9.72 1.53
CA ALA A 261 -15.72 -10.45 0.66
C ALA A 261 -15.99 -9.66 -0.63
N SER A 262 -16.25 -8.37 -0.51
CA SER A 262 -16.43 -7.46 -1.64
C SER A 262 -15.18 -7.38 -2.52
N GLY A 263 -14.01 -7.19 -1.92
CA GLY A 263 -12.76 -7.11 -2.66
C GLY A 263 -12.39 -8.42 -3.37
N LEU A 264 -12.63 -9.58 -2.73
CA LEU A 264 -12.45 -10.88 -3.35
C LEU A 264 -13.40 -11.09 -4.54
N PHE A 265 -14.67 -10.69 -4.39
CA PHE A 265 -15.65 -10.73 -5.49
C PHE A 265 -15.23 -9.85 -6.66
N VAL A 266 -14.84 -8.61 -6.40
CA VAL A 266 -14.37 -7.66 -7.42
C VAL A 266 -13.14 -8.19 -8.14
N SER A 267 -12.17 -8.72 -7.40
CA SER A 267 -10.93 -9.29 -7.95
C SER A 267 -11.22 -10.52 -8.82
N TRP A 268 -12.06 -11.43 -8.34
CA TRP A 268 -12.47 -12.61 -9.10
C TRP A 268 -13.18 -12.22 -10.41
N ARG A 269 -14.06 -11.22 -10.36
CA ARG A 269 -14.79 -10.75 -11.54
C ARG A 269 -13.85 -10.09 -12.55
N ALA A 270 -12.91 -9.29 -12.09
CA ALA A 270 -11.88 -8.67 -12.93
C ALA A 270 -11.01 -9.71 -13.64
N MET A 271 -10.57 -10.77 -12.92
CA MET A 271 -9.82 -11.88 -13.52
C MET A 271 -10.61 -12.57 -14.64
N LYS A 272 -11.90 -12.84 -14.40
CA LYS A 272 -12.77 -13.50 -15.39
C LYS A 272 -12.91 -12.64 -16.65
N ASN A 273 -13.05 -11.33 -16.51
CA ASN A 273 -13.17 -10.42 -17.64
C ASN A 273 -11.88 -10.36 -18.46
N ASN A 274 -10.71 -10.34 -17.82
CA ASN A 274 -9.43 -10.37 -18.51
C ASN A 274 -9.23 -11.65 -19.31
N GLN A 275 -9.56 -12.83 -18.74
CA GLN A 275 -9.47 -14.11 -19.46
C GLN A 275 -10.37 -14.18 -20.69
N ILE A 276 -11.55 -13.56 -20.64
CA ILE A 276 -12.46 -13.49 -21.81
C ILE A 276 -11.85 -12.61 -22.90
N GLN A 277 -11.21 -11.51 -22.51
CA GLN A 277 -10.57 -10.60 -23.46
C GLN A 277 -9.37 -11.25 -24.14
N ASP A 278 -8.52 -11.97 -23.41
CA ASP A 278 -7.36 -12.68 -23.95
C ASP A 278 -7.80 -13.73 -24.98
N LYS A 279 -8.82 -14.55 -24.64
CA LYS A 279 -9.38 -15.53 -25.57
C LYS A 279 -9.99 -14.91 -26.85
N GLN A 280 -10.56 -13.72 -26.77
CA GLN A 280 -11.10 -13.02 -27.93
C GLN A 280 -9.98 -12.47 -28.83
N VAL A 281 -8.87 -12.02 -28.24
CA VAL A 281 -7.69 -11.56 -28.97
C VAL A 281 -7.02 -12.73 -29.68
N ASP A 282 -6.84 -13.86 -28.99
CA ASP A 282 -6.24 -15.07 -29.56
C ASP A 282 -7.07 -15.63 -30.73
N ALA A 283 -8.40 -15.64 -30.57
CA ALA A 283 -9.32 -16.09 -31.64
C ALA A 283 -9.33 -15.16 -32.89
N VAL A 284 -8.87 -13.93 -32.75
CA VAL A 284 -8.76 -12.98 -33.91
C VAL A 284 -7.36 -13.08 -34.56
N ILE A 285 -6.36 -13.54 -33.84
CA ILE A 285 -4.98 -13.64 -34.32
C ILE A 285 -4.68 -15.01 -34.96
N GLU A 286 -5.46 -16.08 -34.66
CA GLU A 286 -5.36 -17.35 -35.38
C GLU A 286 -6.08 -17.21 -36.73
N PRO A 287 -5.35 -17.04 -37.87
CA PRO A 287 -5.96 -17.13 -39.20
C PRO A 287 -6.26 -18.60 -39.52
N LEU A 288 -7.40 -18.81 -40.17
CA LEU A 288 -7.89 -20.05 -40.77
C LEU A 288 -6.80 -20.80 -41.56
#